data_9eae81c0cfff80c904bbd0d404ba165b
#
_entry.id   9eae81c0cfff80c904bbd0d404ba165b
#
_cell.length_a   1.000
_cell.length_b   1.000
_cell.length_c   1.000
_cell.angle_alpha   90.00
_cell.angle_beta   90.00
_cell.angle_gamma   90.00
#
_symmetry.space_group_name_H-M   'P 1'
#
loop_
_entity.id
_entity.type
_entity.pdbx_description
1 polymer ?
#
loop_
_entity_poly.entity_id
_entity_poly.type
_entity_poly.pdbx_seq_one_letter_code
_entity_poly.pdbx_strand_id
1 'polypeptide(L)'
;EVSVTRAGKQSLEVAKDTIDLGNDIFAEATLERDTARDTKPATRAAGMSNGTYTILAYQGGVLKGTLKGTVTSNVFTATSANQSLNLDPGTYTFYCCNDKVNISGNNLTVNRADAGTARIGVTTKVITATPAKQKVDFTMKHVGARVRIKVSGYMPFYSTADFKTKNNIPGSTTLNATTGSYTTDNSVAANSSLSAGSHFYNAYSKGSGNTFDALGDYYYILPGTDLLDLMVNFSTLKIYKKEMSNISLNGGFLLSSTTTQNGSYTLRITLKYRYKLLYQDGTVWKDGDPASSGHGNPIAVVINENNGTPQSGTAMALEDSQYGTTYPESDMPSSYSITSFNYMEDTRQDKNGYSKTWNQFPSYSPAVNAARAEDGSHRQPFASATNVSKWYLPAAGEWADACEKLFFGSKILGGGRNDWSADCYPDAFETFFGRPMSQWYWTASTLNSSWIGFGINGSNSSPAFYAHMETTSGSGSFTIPTALSVRSFIHF
;
A
#
# COMPACT_ATOMS: atom_id res chain seq x y z
N GLU A 1 -18.39 10.69 32.73
CA GLU A 1 -18.21 10.03 31.44
C GLU A 1 -16.76 9.63 31.31
N VAL A 2 -16.50 8.33 31.33
CA VAL A 2 -15.16 7.76 31.10
C VAL A 2 -15.10 7.44 29.61
N SER A 3 -14.39 8.24 28.82
CA SER A 3 -14.11 7.94 27.43
C SER A 3 -13.06 6.83 27.36
N VAL A 4 -13.48 5.64 26.95
CA VAL A 4 -12.57 4.54 26.63
C VAL A 4 -11.94 4.84 25.26
N THR A 5 -10.78 5.44 25.24
CA THR A 5 -9.94 5.53 24.07
C THR A 5 -9.52 4.11 23.70
N ARG A 6 -10.00 3.60 22.54
CA ARG A 6 -9.46 2.39 21.92
C ARG A 6 -7.96 2.58 21.76
N ALA A 7 -7.17 1.78 22.48
CA ALA A 7 -5.74 1.70 22.25
C ALA A 7 -5.51 1.36 20.76
N GLY A 8 -4.97 2.31 20.00
CA GLY A 8 -4.59 2.12 18.61
C GLY A 8 -3.63 0.94 18.50
N LYS A 9 -3.67 0.21 17.38
CA LYS A 9 -2.65 -0.79 17.06
C LYS A 9 -1.29 -0.11 17.11
N GLN A 10 -0.50 -0.45 18.10
CA GLN A 10 0.91 -0.06 18.11
C GLN A 10 1.63 -0.95 17.08
N SER A 11 1.90 -0.42 15.92
CA SER A 11 2.86 -1.01 14.98
C SER A 11 4.14 -0.18 15.03
N LEU A 12 5.27 -0.85 15.13
CA LEU A 12 6.59 -0.23 15.05
C LEU A 12 7.15 -0.46 13.65
N GLU A 13 7.47 0.62 12.94
CA GLU A 13 8.22 0.54 11.69
C GLU A 13 9.63 0.03 12.01
N VAL A 14 10.01 -1.07 11.37
CA VAL A 14 11.31 -1.71 11.57
C VAL A 14 12.26 -1.36 10.44
N ALA A 15 11.74 -1.26 9.20
CA ALA A 15 12.51 -0.98 8.01
C ALA A 15 11.66 -0.36 6.91
N LYS A 16 12.29 0.45 6.05
CA LYS A 16 11.67 1.05 4.87
C LYS A 16 12.67 1.11 3.72
N ASP A 17 12.19 0.87 2.50
CA ASP A 17 12.99 1.01 1.28
C ASP A 17 12.11 1.38 0.08
N THR A 18 12.75 1.87 -0.98
CA THR A 18 12.11 2.16 -2.27
C THR A 18 12.82 1.38 -3.36
N ILE A 19 12.06 0.57 -4.09
CA ILE A 19 12.58 -0.37 -5.08
C ILE A 19 11.98 -0.04 -6.45
N ASP A 20 12.83 0.17 -7.44
CA ASP A 20 12.41 0.31 -8.83
C ASP A 20 12.03 -1.06 -9.40
N LEU A 21 10.80 -1.18 -9.91
CA LEU A 21 10.29 -2.41 -10.51
C LEU A 21 10.40 -2.41 -12.04
N GLY A 22 10.86 -1.29 -12.63
CA GLY A 22 10.81 -1.05 -14.06
C GLY A 22 9.45 -0.54 -14.55
N ASN A 23 9.36 -0.21 -15.84
CA ASN A 23 8.12 0.30 -16.47
C ASN A 23 7.50 1.53 -15.78
N ASP A 24 8.34 2.38 -15.20
CA ASP A 24 7.94 3.56 -14.39
C ASP A 24 7.13 3.21 -13.13
N ILE A 25 7.26 1.98 -12.64
CA ILE A 25 6.63 1.54 -11.38
C ILE A 25 7.71 1.33 -10.34
N PHE A 26 7.46 1.80 -9.13
CA PHE A 26 8.28 1.53 -7.97
C PHE A 26 7.44 1.08 -6.79
N ALA A 27 8.06 0.38 -5.87
CA ALA A 27 7.46 -0.06 -4.63
C ALA A 27 8.10 0.66 -3.45
N GLU A 28 7.29 1.30 -2.62
CA GLU A 28 7.69 1.66 -1.26
C GLU A 28 7.32 0.49 -0.35
N ALA A 29 8.33 -0.12 0.26
CA ALA A 29 8.14 -1.24 1.16
C ALA A 29 8.48 -0.84 2.58
N THR A 30 7.61 -1.17 3.53
CA THR A 30 7.78 -0.89 4.95
C THR A 30 7.49 -2.17 5.74
N LEU A 31 8.45 -2.61 6.54
CA LEU A 31 8.26 -3.71 7.47
C LEU A 31 7.78 -3.16 8.82
N GLU A 32 6.62 -3.63 9.27
CA GLU A 32 6.03 -3.26 10.56
C GLU A 32 6.00 -4.47 11.49
N ARG A 33 6.39 -4.25 12.76
CA ARG A 33 6.21 -5.22 13.82
C ARG A 33 4.94 -4.89 14.61
N ASP A 34 4.07 -5.88 14.81
CA ASP A 34 2.90 -5.77 15.64
C ASP A 34 3.29 -5.99 17.12
N THR A 35 3.53 -4.90 17.84
CA THR A 35 3.93 -4.93 19.25
C THR A 35 2.78 -5.24 20.21
N ALA A 36 1.53 -5.20 19.74
CA ALA A 36 0.38 -5.55 20.58
C ALA A 36 0.38 -7.01 21.02
N ARG A 37 1.14 -7.88 20.37
CA ARG A 37 1.36 -9.28 20.79
C ARG A 37 2.38 -9.41 21.92
N ASP A 38 3.30 -8.46 22.04
CA ASP A 38 4.35 -8.49 23.06
C ASP A 38 3.82 -8.04 24.43
N THR A 39 2.81 -7.17 24.44
CA THR A 39 2.34 -6.46 25.63
C THR A 39 0.98 -6.90 26.17
N LYS A 40 0.25 -7.78 25.48
CA LYS A 40 -1.00 -8.29 26.05
C LYS A 40 -0.69 -9.26 27.18
N PRO A 41 -0.83 -8.84 28.45
CA PRO A 41 -1.15 -9.80 29.50
C PRO A 41 -2.45 -10.47 29.03
N ALA A 42 -2.49 -11.78 29.09
CA ALA A 42 -3.68 -12.55 28.79
C ALA A 42 -4.80 -12.21 29.79
N THR A 43 -5.49 -11.08 29.61
CA THR A 43 -6.71 -10.72 30.37
C THR A 43 -7.91 -11.59 30.02
N ARG A 44 -7.78 -12.44 29.00
CA ARG A 44 -8.40 -13.76 28.83
C ARG A 44 -7.33 -14.59 28.13
N ALA A 45 -6.73 -15.53 28.81
CA ALA A 45 -6.02 -16.61 28.20
C ALA A 45 -6.94 -17.15 27.09
N ALA A 46 -6.56 -16.93 25.81
CA ALA A 46 -7.13 -17.76 24.78
C ALA A 46 -6.82 -19.18 25.25
N GLY A 47 -7.86 -19.95 25.54
CA GLY A 47 -7.69 -21.22 26.21
C GLY A 47 -6.66 -22.06 25.46
N MET A 48 -6.01 -22.96 26.14
CA MET A 48 -5.14 -23.92 25.49
C MET A 48 -5.94 -24.61 24.38
N SER A 49 -5.40 -24.67 23.16
CA SER A 49 -6.04 -25.42 22.08
C SER A 49 -6.19 -26.87 22.51
N ASN A 50 -7.31 -27.49 22.14
CA ASN A 50 -7.49 -28.93 22.36
C ASN A 50 -6.34 -29.71 21.70
N GLY A 51 -5.84 -30.73 22.38
CA GLY A 51 -4.71 -31.51 21.91
C GLY A 51 -3.90 -32.14 23.04
N THR A 52 -2.85 -32.85 22.67
CA THR A 52 -1.93 -33.49 23.62
C THR A 52 -0.82 -32.53 24.02
N TYR A 53 -0.50 -32.54 25.31
CA TYR A 53 0.56 -31.71 25.90
C TYR A 53 1.46 -32.53 26.78
N THR A 54 2.74 -32.16 26.82
CA THR A 54 3.75 -32.69 27.72
C THR A 54 4.29 -31.57 28.61
N ILE A 55 4.29 -31.79 29.91
CA ILE A 55 4.86 -30.89 30.92
C ILE A 55 6.16 -31.51 31.41
N LEU A 56 7.24 -30.75 31.41
CA LEU A 56 8.57 -31.11 31.90
C LEU A 56 8.90 -30.19 33.08
N ALA A 57 9.39 -30.77 34.17
CA ALA A 57 9.85 -30.03 35.36
C ALA A 57 11.36 -30.16 35.51
N TYR A 58 12.09 -29.05 35.45
CA TYR A 58 13.55 -29.00 35.65
C TYR A 58 13.92 -28.28 36.95
N GLN A 59 14.90 -28.80 37.65
CA GLN A 59 15.52 -28.17 38.80
C GLN A 59 17.05 -28.18 38.59
N GLY A 60 17.68 -26.99 38.59
CA GLY A 60 19.12 -26.88 38.39
C GLY A 60 19.59 -27.48 37.07
N GLY A 61 18.79 -27.41 36.01
CA GLY A 61 19.09 -27.98 34.67
C GLY A 61 18.84 -29.51 34.56
N VAL A 62 18.38 -30.16 35.63
CA VAL A 62 18.10 -31.61 35.65
C VAL A 62 16.60 -31.84 35.53
N LEU A 63 16.17 -32.71 34.62
CA LEU A 63 14.78 -33.13 34.49
C LEU A 63 14.36 -33.95 35.73
N LYS A 64 13.36 -33.48 36.47
CA LYS A 64 12.83 -34.09 37.71
C LYS A 64 11.50 -34.79 37.51
N GLY A 65 10.78 -34.46 36.44
CA GLY A 65 9.51 -35.13 36.18
C GLY A 65 8.91 -34.76 34.84
N THR A 66 8.10 -35.66 34.31
CA THR A 66 7.36 -35.53 33.05
C THR A 66 5.91 -35.93 33.29
N LEU A 67 4.98 -35.08 32.81
CA LEU A 67 3.55 -35.36 32.85
C LEU A 67 2.95 -35.16 31.47
N LYS A 68 2.28 -36.18 30.95
CA LYS A 68 1.55 -36.11 29.67
C LYS A 68 0.06 -36.08 29.91
N GLY A 69 -0.67 -35.34 29.10
CA GLY A 69 -2.11 -35.24 29.19
C GLY A 69 -2.74 -34.62 27.93
N THR A 70 -4.05 -34.58 27.93
CA THR A 70 -4.85 -33.95 26.90
C THR A 70 -5.56 -32.71 27.45
N VAL A 71 -5.68 -31.69 26.61
CA VAL A 71 -6.51 -30.52 26.87
C VAL A 71 -7.78 -30.64 26.06
N THR A 72 -8.91 -30.50 26.73
CA THR A 72 -10.24 -30.40 26.12
C THR A 72 -11.01 -29.30 26.83
N SER A 73 -11.51 -28.32 26.09
CA SER A 73 -12.25 -27.17 26.63
C SER A 73 -11.50 -26.46 27.79
N ASN A 74 -10.20 -26.26 27.63
CA ASN A 74 -9.28 -25.64 28.60
C ASN A 74 -9.00 -26.44 29.88
N VAL A 75 -9.42 -27.70 29.93
CA VAL A 75 -9.16 -28.58 31.08
C VAL A 75 -8.04 -29.56 30.65
N PHE A 76 -6.95 -29.57 31.39
CA PHE A 76 -5.88 -30.56 31.24
C PHE A 76 -6.24 -31.80 32.04
N THR A 77 -6.24 -32.96 31.40
CA THR A 77 -6.44 -34.27 31.99
C THR A 77 -5.19 -35.12 31.74
N ALA A 78 -4.53 -35.55 32.82
CA ALA A 78 -3.35 -36.40 32.70
C ALA A 78 -3.73 -37.75 32.11
N THR A 79 -2.93 -38.19 31.13
CA THR A 79 -3.06 -39.52 30.50
C THR A 79 -1.95 -40.48 30.92
N SER A 80 -0.92 -39.99 31.59
CA SER A 80 0.12 -40.83 32.21
C SER A 80 -0.40 -41.54 33.47
N ALA A 81 0.21 -42.62 33.86
CA ALA A 81 -0.15 -43.40 35.06
C ALA A 81 -0.13 -42.52 36.35
N ASN A 82 0.76 -41.53 36.38
CA ASN A 82 0.80 -40.52 37.42
C ASN A 82 -0.08 -39.32 37.04
N GLN A 83 -1.09 -39.04 37.83
CA GLN A 83 -2.02 -37.93 37.62
C GLN A 83 -1.42 -36.56 37.97
N SER A 84 -0.22 -36.51 38.53
CA SER A 84 0.50 -35.33 38.98
C SER A 84 2.02 -35.56 38.95
N LEU A 85 2.78 -34.46 39.01
CA LEU A 85 4.22 -34.48 39.24
C LEU A 85 4.47 -34.53 40.76
N ASN A 86 5.21 -35.55 41.19
CA ASN A 86 5.72 -35.63 42.56
C ASN A 86 7.10 -34.97 42.62
N LEU A 87 7.18 -33.80 43.20
CA LEU A 87 8.39 -32.97 43.21
C LEU A 87 8.72 -32.60 44.68
N ASP A 88 9.98 -32.66 45.02
CA ASP A 88 10.49 -32.18 46.31
C ASP A 88 10.38 -30.64 46.37
N PRO A 89 10.33 -30.04 47.57
CA PRO A 89 10.38 -28.60 47.73
C PRO A 89 11.60 -27.99 47.01
N GLY A 90 11.39 -26.90 46.29
CA GLY A 90 12.46 -26.24 45.52
C GLY A 90 11.96 -25.38 44.42
N THR A 91 12.87 -24.69 43.71
CA THR A 91 12.54 -23.85 42.55
C THR A 91 12.67 -24.65 41.28
N TYR A 92 11.61 -24.69 40.48
CA TYR A 92 11.54 -25.42 39.23
C TYR A 92 11.24 -24.51 38.05
N THR A 93 11.85 -24.82 36.91
CA THR A 93 11.44 -24.30 35.60
C THR A 93 10.59 -25.35 34.90
N PHE A 94 9.36 -25.00 34.58
CA PHE A 94 8.42 -25.88 33.89
C PHE A 94 8.31 -25.48 32.40
N TYR A 95 8.32 -26.48 31.52
CA TYR A 95 8.02 -26.34 30.10
C TYR A 95 6.74 -27.10 29.80
N CYS A 96 5.76 -26.44 29.17
CA CYS A 96 4.56 -27.08 28.65
C CYS A 96 4.61 -27.01 27.13
N CYS A 97 4.62 -28.16 26.47
CA CYS A 97 4.76 -28.29 25.02
C CYS A 97 3.55 -29.03 24.45
N ASN A 98 3.02 -28.56 23.31
CA ASN A 98 2.04 -29.35 22.58
C ASN A 98 2.73 -30.44 21.72
N ASP A 99 1.94 -31.30 21.07
CA ASP A 99 2.37 -32.45 20.26
C ASP A 99 3.17 -32.08 18.99
N LYS A 100 3.28 -30.78 18.66
CA LYS A 100 4.06 -30.25 17.57
C LYS A 100 5.52 -29.94 17.93
N VAL A 101 5.87 -30.15 19.21
CA VAL A 101 7.22 -30.01 19.72
C VAL A 101 7.80 -31.41 19.94
N ASN A 102 8.87 -31.72 19.22
CA ASN A 102 9.61 -32.98 19.41
C ASN A 102 10.53 -32.83 20.63
N ILE A 103 10.34 -33.73 21.62
CA ILE A 103 11.09 -33.72 22.89
C ILE A 103 12.09 -34.86 22.86
N SER A 104 13.39 -34.51 22.90
CA SER A 104 14.49 -35.50 22.98
C SER A 104 15.52 -35.06 24.02
N GLY A 105 15.52 -35.71 25.17
CA GLY A 105 16.31 -35.28 26.32
C GLY A 105 15.93 -33.86 26.75
N ASN A 106 16.92 -32.95 26.76
CA ASN A 106 16.73 -31.56 27.10
C ASN A 106 16.39 -30.67 25.88
N ASN A 107 16.24 -31.27 24.72
CA ASN A 107 16.02 -30.56 23.46
C ASN A 107 14.53 -30.55 23.07
N LEU A 108 13.97 -29.37 22.86
CA LEU A 108 12.61 -29.12 22.41
C LEU A 108 12.67 -28.58 20.98
N THR A 109 12.55 -29.48 19.99
CA THR A 109 12.76 -29.16 18.58
C THR A 109 11.42 -28.94 17.88
N VAL A 110 11.34 -27.89 17.08
CA VAL A 110 10.21 -27.57 16.21
C VAL A 110 10.69 -27.51 14.77
N ASN A 111 10.05 -28.30 13.91
CA ASN A 111 10.28 -28.24 12.47
C ASN A 111 9.51 -27.08 11.85
N ARG A 112 10.00 -26.57 10.73
CA ARG A 112 9.39 -25.45 10.03
C ARG A 112 7.92 -25.71 9.66
N ALA A 113 7.55 -26.92 9.29
CA ALA A 113 6.17 -27.29 8.97
C ALA A 113 5.20 -27.05 10.14
N ASP A 114 5.70 -27.12 11.38
CA ASP A 114 4.93 -26.92 12.59
C ASP A 114 5.07 -25.50 13.19
N ALA A 115 5.80 -24.58 12.54
CA ALA A 115 6.08 -23.24 13.06
C ALA A 115 4.82 -22.46 13.46
N GLY A 116 3.71 -22.65 12.73
CA GLY A 116 2.42 -21.97 13.00
C GLY A 116 1.60 -22.60 14.11
N THR A 117 1.89 -23.85 14.47
CA THR A 117 1.06 -24.63 15.40
C THR A 117 1.79 -25.07 16.67
N ALA A 118 3.12 -25.18 16.64
CA ALA A 118 3.93 -25.51 17.80
C ALA A 118 3.82 -24.42 18.89
N ARG A 119 3.60 -24.86 20.11
CA ARG A 119 3.47 -23.96 21.28
C ARG A 119 4.29 -24.45 22.44
N ILE A 120 4.99 -23.53 23.10
CA ILE A 120 5.73 -23.74 24.33
C ILE A 120 5.31 -22.67 25.35
N GLY A 121 4.98 -23.10 26.55
CA GLY A 121 4.84 -22.24 27.73
C GLY A 121 5.96 -22.52 28.70
N VAL A 122 6.58 -21.48 29.25
CA VAL A 122 7.64 -21.58 30.27
C VAL A 122 7.21 -20.84 31.51
N THR A 123 7.36 -21.48 32.63
CA THR A 123 7.03 -20.88 33.94
C THR A 123 8.04 -21.34 34.98
N THR A 124 8.47 -20.43 35.83
CA THR A 124 9.28 -20.76 37.03
C THR A 124 8.42 -20.66 38.26
N LYS A 125 8.44 -21.68 39.11
CA LYS A 125 7.67 -21.70 40.34
C LYS A 125 8.44 -22.37 41.47
N VAL A 126 8.29 -21.81 42.67
CA VAL A 126 8.75 -22.44 43.91
C VAL A 126 7.69 -23.43 44.33
N ILE A 127 8.08 -24.70 44.50
CA ILE A 127 7.28 -25.77 45.06
C ILE A 127 7.63 -25.84 46.56
N THR A 128 6.62 -25.81 47.39
CA THR A 128 6.75 -25.84 48.88
C THR A 128 6.22 -27.15 49.42
N ALA A 129 6.61 -27.51 50.62
CA ALA A 129 6.11 -28.75 51.25
C ALA A 129 4.60 -28.69 51.52
N THR A 130 4.06 -27.48 51.72
CA THR A 130 2.64 -27.24 51.98
C THR A 130 2.16 -26.06 51.11
N PRO A 131 0.96 -26.16 50.48
CA PRO A 131 0.04 -27.31 50.47
C PRO A 131 0.57 -28.47 49.62
N ALA A 132 0.16 -29.69 49.88
CA ALA A 132 0.59 -30.89 49.17
C ALA A 132 0.22 -30.88 47.67
N LYS A 133 -0.83 -30.17 47.26
CA LYS A 133 -1.21 -29.96 45.87
C LYS A 133 -1.04 -28.50 45.48
N GLN A 134 -0.26 -28.26 44.45
CA GLN A 134 0.02 -26.91 43.94
C GLN A 134 -0.21 -26.85 42.45
N LYS A 135 -0.87 -25.76 42.03
CA LYS A 135 -1.17 -25.48 40.62
C LYS A 135 0.02 -24.78 39.96
N VAL A 136 0.32 -25.15 38.70
CA VAL A 136 1.27 -24.45 37.85
C VAL A 136 0.54 -23.90 36.64
N ASP A 137 0.56 -22.58 36.45
CA ASP A 137 -0.09 -21.90 35.34
C ASP A 137 0.91 -21.63 34.20
N PHE A 138 0.46 -21.80 32.97
CA PHE A 138 1.25 -21.58 31.79
C PHE A 138 0.63 -20.53 30.87
N THR A 139 1.47 -19.64 30.33
CA THR A 139 1.13 -18.81 29.18
C THR A 139 1.75 -19.44 27.95
N MET A 140 0.91 -20.03 27.10
CA MET A 140 1.38 -20.69 25.87
C MET A 140 1.66 -19.64 24.78
N LYS A 141 2.85 -19.74 24.17
CA LYS A 141 3.26 -18.89 23.05
C LYS A 141 3.56 -19.76 21.84
N HIS A 142 3.23 -19.26 20.64
CA HIS A 142 3.72 -19.89 19.41
C HIS A 142 5.24 -19.89 19.41
N VAL A 143 5.86 -21.00 18.97
CA VAL A 143 7.31 -21.04 18.78
C VAL A 143 7.69 -20.20 17.58
N GLY A 144 6.99 -20.35 16.47
CA GLY A 144 7.24 -19.57 15.27
C GLY A 144 6.84 -18.11 15.38
N ALA A 145 7.48 -17.30 14.58
CA ALA A 145 7.02 -15.97 14.19
C ALA A 145 6.10 -16.08 12.97
N ARG A 146 5.37 -15.00 12.68
CA ARG A 146 4.54 -14.92 11.48
C ARG A 146 4.79 -13.61 10.74
N VAL A 147 4.73 -13.68 9.42
CA VAL A 147 4.86 -12.53 8.54
C VAL A 147 3.77 -12.59 7.48
N ARG A 148 3.24 -11.47 7.08
CA ARG A 148 2.29 -11.37 5.96
C ARG A 148 2.62 -10.19 5.06
N ILE A 149 2.07 -10.22 3.84
CA ILE A 149 2.18 -9.14 2.87
C ILE A 149 0.87 -8.37 2.83
N LYS A 150 0.97 -7.04 2.81
CA LYS A 150 -0.09 -6.13 2.40
C LYS A 150 0.38 -5.41 1.16
N VAL A 151 -0.34 -5.56 0.04
CA VAL A 151 -0.09 -4.80 -1.19
C VAL A 151 -1.10 -3.68 -1.28
N SER A 152 -0.64 -2.50 -1.62
CA SER A 152 -1.45 -1.29 -1.82
C SER A 152 -1.10 -0.64 -3.15
N GLY A 153 -2.06 -0.01 -3.81
CA GLY A 153 -1.87 0.76 -5.04
C GLY A 153 -2.87 1.90 -5.13
N TYR A 154 -2.64 2.87 -6.01
CA TYR A 154 -3.54 4.00 -6.20
C TYR A 154 -4.57 3.77 -7.30
N MET A 155 -4.63 2.58 -7.83
CA MET A 155 -5.66 2.11 -8.75
C MET A 155 -5.92 0.62 -8.52
N PRO A 156 -7.01 0.05 -9.08
CA PRO A 156 -7.24 -1.39 -9.05
C PRO A 156 -6.05 -2.16 -9.61
N PHE A 157 -5.70 -3.26 -8.97
CA PHE A 157 -4.58 -4.09 -9.39
C PHE A 157 -4.87 -5.58 -9.20
N TYR A 158 -4.11 -6.36 -9.97
CA TYR A 158 -4.04 -7.81 -9.86
C TYR A 158 -2.59 -8.22 -9.65
N SER A 159 -2.32 -9.04 -8.64
CA SER A 159 -1.00 -9.60 -8.45
C SER A 159 -1.04 -10.98 -7.81
N THR A 160 -0.02 -11.76 -8.12
CA THR A 160 0.27 -13.03 -7.46
C THR A 160 1.66 -12.93 -6.88
N ALA A 161 1.78 -13.08 -5.57
CA ALA A 161 3.05 -12.94 -4.88
C ALA A 161 3.25 -14.04 -3.85
N ASP A 162 4.51 -14.27 -3.51
CA ASP A 162 4.92 -15.21 -2.48
C ASP A 162 6.18 -14.73 -1.77
N PHE A 163 6.34 -15.13 -0.51
CA PHE A 163 7.64 -15.07 0.15
C PHE A 163 8.52 -16.22 -0.32
N LYS A 164 9.73 -15.90 -0.72
CA LYS A 164 10.80 -16.87 -1.01
C LYS A 164 12.00 -16.61 -0.12
N THR A 165 12.81 -17.63 0.05
CA THR A 165 14.11 -17.48 0.71
C THR A 165 15.11 -16.87 -0.26
N LYS A 166 15.85 -15.86 0.19
CA LYS A 166 17.00 -15.29 -0.52
C LYS A 166 18.26 -16.10 -0.20
N ASN A 167 18.43 -16.42 1.08
CA ASN A 167 19.49 -17.27 1.60
C ASN A 167 18.89 -18.48 2.34
N ASN A 168 19.74 -19.34 2.88
CA ASN A 168 19.27 -20.45 3.69
C ASN A 168 18.65 -19.97 5.01
N ILE A 169 17.54 -20.58 5.40
CA ILE A 169 16.83 -20.27 6.64
C ILE A 169 16.63 -21.54 7.49
N PRO A 170 16.27 -21.41 8.79
CA PRO A 170 16.01 -22.55 9.65
C PRO A 170 14.96 -23.51 9.10
N GLY A 171 15.30 -24.78 8.97
CA GLY A 171 14.38 -25.89 8.75
C GLY A 171 13.88 -26.48 10.05
N SER A 172 14.67 -26.34 11.13
CA SER A 172 14.25 -26.62 12.51
C SER A 172 14.87 -25.61 13.48
N THR A 173 14.22 -25.48 14.63
CA THR A 173 14.72 -24.69 15.77
C THR A 173 14.60 -25.52 17.05
N THR A 174 15.66 -25.58 17.80
CA THR A 174 15.73 -26.35 19.06
C THR A 174 15.93 -25.42 20.24
N LEU A 175 14.99 -25.45 21.21
CA LEU A 175 15.15 -24.84 22.52
C LEU A 175 15.79 -25.85 23.45
N ASN A 176 16.93 -25.52 24.03
CA ASN A 176 17.52 -26.31 25.10
C ASN A 176 16.87 -25.94 26.44
N ALA A 177 16.18 -26.89 27.06
CA ALA A 177 15.43 -26.64 28.30
C ALA A 177 16.33 -26.35 29.53
N THR A 178 17.61 -26.66 29.47
CA THR A 178 18.54 -26.39 30.59
C THR A 178 19.14 -24.99 30.51
N THR A 179 19.41 -24.50 29.29
CA THR A 179 20.02 -23.17 29.06
C THR A 179 19.02 -22.10 28.70
N GLY A 180 17.82 -22.48 28.21
CA GLY A 180 16.81 -21.56 27.69
C GLY A 180 17.21 -20.95 26.33
N SER A 181 18.28 -21.43 25.68
CA SER A 181 18.78 -20.89 24.42
C SER A 181 18.23 -21.66 23.21
N TYR A 182 18.07 -20.94 22.09
CA TYR A 182 17.68 -21.50 20.81
C TYR A 182 18.89 -21.75 19.91
N THR A 183 18.86 -22.86 19.18
CA THR A 183 19.77 -23.17 18.05
C THR A 183 18.97 -23.48 16.80
N THR A 184 19.52 -23.19 15.62
CA THR A 184 18.88 -23.39 14.31
C THR A 184 19.75 -24.22 13.39
N ASP A 185 19.15 -24.93 12.44
CA ASP A 185 19.87 -25.77 11.49
C ASP A 185 20.05 -25.18 10.08
N ASN A 186 19.38 -24.10 9.73
CA ASN A 186 19.46 -23.42 8.43
C ASN A 186 19.43 -24.36 7.20
N SER A 187 18.61 -25.41 7.26
CA SER A 187 18.56 -26.47 6.24
C SER A 187 17.64 -26.17 5.06
N VAL A 188 16.81 -25.13 5.13
CA VAL A 188 15.97 -24.70 4.01
C VAL A 188 16.80 -23.89 3.02
N ALA A 189 16.96 -24.43 1.80
CA ALA A 189 17.79 -23.81 0.77
C ALA A 189 17.23 -22.47 0.27
N ALA A 190 18.13 -21.64 -0.28
CA ALA A 190 17.77 -20.41 -0.99
C ALA A 190 16.79 -20.70 -2.16
N ASN A 191 16.00 -19.68 -2.54
CA ASN A 191 14.94 -19.75 -3.56
C ASN A 191 13.78 -20.72 -3.27
N SER A 192 13.67 -21.20 -2.05
CA SER A 192 12.51 -22.00 -1.62
C SER A 192 11.30 -21.10 -1.34
N SER A 193 10.10 -21.52 -1.78
CA SER A 193 8.85 -20.85 -1.38
C SER A 193 8.53 -21.11 0.10
N LEU A 194 8.02 -20.11 0.79
CA LEU A 194 7.56 -20.27 2.18
C LEU A 194 6.18 -20.92 2.27
N SER A 195 5.42 -20.97 1.20
CA SER A 195 4.09 -21.58 1.14
C SER A 195 4.02 -22.69 0.09
N ALA A 196 2.97 -23.50 0.16
CA ALA A 196 2.69 -24.54 -0.82
C ALA A 196 2.15 -24.01 -2.16
N GLY A 197 1.95 -22.71 -2.31
CA GLY A 197 1.44 -22.07 -3.53
C GLY A 197 1.51 -20.56 -3.48
N SER A 198 1.34 -19.94 -4.64
CA SER A 198 1.30 -18.50 -4.78
C SER A 198 -0.02 -17.94 -4.25
N HIS A 199 0.02 -16.79 -3.59
CA HIS A 199 -1.13 -16.10 -3.06
C HIS A 199 -1.56 -14.96 -3.99
N PHE A 200 -2.88 -14.83 -4.16
CA PHE A 200 -3.47 -13.77 -4.97
C PHE A 200 -3.66 -12.51 -4.12
N TYR A 201 -3.19 -11.38 -4.63
CA TYR A 201 -3.39 -10.07 -4.05
C TYR A 201 -4.10 -9.21 -5.09
N ASN A 202 -5.42 -9.12 -4.97
CA ASN A 202 -6.25 -8.38 -5.91
C ASN A 202 -7.03 -7.32 -5.14
N ALA A 203 -7.07 -6.11 -5.66
CA ALA A 203 -7.85 -5.04 -5.09
C ALA A 203 -8.63 -4.35 -6.21
N TYR A 204 -9.95 -4.44 -6.16
CA TYR A 204 -10.88 -3.88 -7.15
C TYR A 204 -11.76 -2.77 -6.56
N SER A 205 -11.83 -2.65 -5.27
CA SER A 205 -12.58 -1.62 -4.57
C SER A 205 -11.68 -0.85 -3.62
N LYS A 206 -11.94 0.45 -3.52
CA LYS A 206 -11.22 1.37 -2.65
C LYS A 206 -11.44 1.00 -1.19
N GLY A 207 -10.35 0.95 -0.42
CA GLY A 207 -10.37 0.80 1.03
C GLY A 207 -10.63 2.13 1.75
N SER A 208 -10.35 2.17 3.04
CA SER A 208 -10.33 3.43 3.79
C SER A 208 -9.10 4.25 3.37
N GLY A 209 -9.31 5.42 2.78
CA GLY A 209 -8.25 6.25 2.21
C GLY A 209 -8.24 6.21 0.68
N ASN A 210 -7.13 6.60 0.06
CA ASN A 210 -6.99 6.73 -1.39
C ASN A 210 -6.35 5.52 -2.07
N THR A 211 -6.19 4.39 -1.34
CA THR A 211 -5.53 3.19 -1.83
C THR A 211 -6.49 2.02 -2.01
N PHE A 212 -6.17 1.20 -2.98
CA PHE A 212 -6.72 -0.13 -3.17
C PHE A 212 -5.80 -1.10 -2.43
N ASP A 213 -6.33 -1.86 -1.48
CA ASP A 213 -5.55 -2.67 -0.57
C ASP A 213 -5.89 -4.15 -0.68
N ALA A 214 -4.86 -4.99 -0.73
CA ALA A 214 -4.98 -6.43 -0.61
C ALA A 214 -4.11 -6.93 0.55
N LEU A 215 -4.69 -7.70 1.45
CA LEU A 215 -4.03 -8.25 2.62
C LEU A 215 -3.98 -9.76 2.52
N GLY A 216 -2.78 -10.33 2.56
CA GLY A 216 -2.57 -11.78 2.52
C GLY A 216 -2.64 -12.46 3.88
N ASP A 217 -2.65 -13.78 3.84
CA ASP A 217 -2.55 -14.64 4.99
C ASP A 217 -1.14 -14.59 5.61
N TYR A 218 -1.02 -15.13 6.81
CA TYR A 218 0.26 -15.21 7.49
C TYR A 218 1.08 -16.43 7.01
N TYR A 219 2.34 -16.17 6.73
CA TYR A 219 3.39 -17.17 6.61
C TYR A 219 4.05 -17.36 7.98
N TYR A 220 4.38 -18.59 8.32
CA TYR A 220 5.03 -18.90 9.57
C TYR A 220 6.49 -19.29 9.34
N ILE A 221 7.37 -18.71 10.16
CA ILE A 221 8.83 -18.90 10.12
C ILE A 221 9.33 -19.21 11.53
N LEU A 222 10.48 -19.87 11.61
CA LEU A 222 11.05 -20.26 12.90
C LEU A 222 11.86 -19.12 13.54
N PRO A 223 11.97 -19.08 14.89
CA PRO A 223 12.91 -18.21 15.58
C PRO A 223 14.33 -18.39 15.03
N GLY A 224 15.07 -17.29 14.96
CA GLY A 224 16.42 -17.30 14.39
C GLY A 224 16.46 -17.06 12.87
N THR A 225 15.31 -16.99 12.19
CA THR A 225 15.28 -16.53 10.80
C THR A 225 15.62 -15.05 10.76
N ASP A 226 16.64 -14.67 9.99
CA ASP A 226 16.87 -13.28 9.65
C ASP A 226 15.89 -12.88 8.53
N LEU A 227 15.17 -11.78 8.70
CA LEU A 227 14.24 -11.30 7.68
C LEU A 227 14.95 -10.84 6.40
N LEU A 228 16.26 -10.51 6.45
CA LEU A 228 17.10 -10.28 5.27
C LEU A 228 17.22 -11.52 4.36
N ASP A 229 17.03 -12.70 4.92
CA ASP A 229 17.10 -13.95 4.17
C ASP A 229 15.82 -14.27 3.41
N LEU A 230 14.86 -13.36 3.46
CA LEU A 230 13.58 -13.46 2.73
C LEU A 230 13.53 -12.44 1.59
N MET A 231 12.72 -12.75 0.56
CA MET A 231 12.34 -11.84 -0.51
C MET A 231 10.89 -12.06 -0.89
N VAL A 232 10.24 -11.03 -1.44
CA VAL A 232 8.92 -11.16 -2.06
C VAL A 232 9.13 -11.30 -3.56
N ASN A 233 8.51 -12.30 -4.15
CA ASN A 233 8.49 -12.49 -5.59
C ASN A 233 7.06 -12.32 -6.10
N PHE A 234 6.84 -11.36 -7.00
CA PHE A 234 5.62 -11.24 -7.77
C PHE A 234 5.77 -12.10 -9.02
N SER A 235 5.07 -13.22 -9.10
CA SER A 235 5.01 -14.03 -10.31
C SER A 235 4.22 -13.32 -11.40
N THR A 236 3.19 -12.55 -11.02
CA THR A 236 2.47 -11.63 -11.89
C THR A 236 2.17 -10.33 -11.14
N LEU A 237 2.24 -9.20 -11.83
CA LEU A 237 1.84 -7.89 -11.31
C LEU A 237 1.24 -7.07 -12.45
N LYS A 238 -0.02 -6.68 -12.33
CA LYS A 238 -0.72 -5.85 -13.30
C LYS A 238 -1.30 -4.63 -12.59
N ILE A 239 -0.74 -3.48 -12.89
CA ILE A 239 -1.13 -2.17 -12.37
C ILE A 239 -0.66 -1.08 -13.34
N TYR A 240 -1.29 0.11 -13.33
CA TYR A 240 -0.94 1.26 -14.19
C TYR A 240 -0.87 0.89 -15.68
N LYS A 241 -1.81 0.02 -16.14
CA LYS A 241 -1.84 -0.54 -17.50
C LYS A 241 -0.53 -1.24 -17.94
N LYS A 242 0.29 -1.62 -16.98
CA LYS A 242 1.49 -2.42 -17.20
C LYS A 242 1.28 -3.83 -16.65
N GLU A 243 1.83 -4.80 -17.36
CA GLU A 243 1.85 -6.19 -16.91
C GLU A 243 3.31 -6.63 -16.80
N MET A 244 3.67 -7.14 -15.64
CA MET A 244 5.01 -7.57 -15.30
C MET A 244 4.97 -8.96 -14.69
N SER A 245 6.05 -9.70 -14.86
CA SER A 245 6.18 -11.06 -14.32
C SER A 245 7.56 -11.27 -13.71
N ASN A 246 7.61 -12.16 -12.71
CA ASN A 246 8.84 -12.57 -12.04
C ASN A 246 9.65 -11.40 -11.44
N ILE A 247 8.96 -10.44 -10.84
CA ILE A 247 9.57 -9.31 -10.15
C ILE A 247 9.94 -9.73 -8.74
N SER A 248 11.22 -9.71 -8.40
CA SER A 248 11.70 -10.00 -7.06
C SER A 248 12.04 -8.72 -6.30
N LEU A 249 11.39 -8.53 -5.16
CA LEU A 249 11.73 -7.50 -4.19
C LEU A 249 12.78 -8.08 -3.22
N ASN A 250 14.03 -7.76 -3.45
CA ASN A 250 15.17 -8.20 -2.66
C ASN A 250 16.00 -7.04 -2.10
N GLY A 251 15.39 -5.87 -1.96
CA GLY A 251 15.99 -4.65 -1.41
C GLY A 251 16.12 -4.63 0.11
N GLY A 252 16.62 -3.52 0.64
CA GLY A 252 16.96 -3.30 2.04
C GLY A 252 15.79 -3.07 3.01
N PHE A 253 14.54 -3.19 2.55
CA PHE A 253 13.34 -3.05 3.39
C PHE A 253 13.19 -4.17 4.44
N LEU A 254 13.86 -5.27 4.23
CA LEU A 254 14.05 -6.31 5.22
C LEU A 254 15.41 -6.07 5.87
N LEU A 255 15.47 -5.19 6.86
CA LEU A 255 16.68 -5.01 7.65
C LEU A 255 16.96 -6.27 8.45
N SER A 256 18.25 -6.48 8.76
CA SER A 256 18.67 -7.55 9.68
C SER A 256 17.87 -7.47 10.97
N SER A 257 16.90 -8.34 11.06
CA SER A 257 16.02 -8.48 12.23
C SER A 257 15.74 -9.95 12.42
N THR A 258 16.48 -10.54 13.35
CA THR A 258 16.25 -11.94 13.73
C THR A 258 14.86 -12.08 14.37
N THR A 259 14.07 -12.98 13.82
CA THR A 259 12.74 -13.24 14.33
C THR A 259 12.77 -13.92 15.69
N THR A 260 11.90 -13.49 16.55
CA THR A 260 11.76 -14.03 17.90
C THR A 260 10.50 -14.88 18.05
N GLN A 261 10.46 -15.72 19.06
CA GLN A 261 9.27 -16.48 19.40
C GLN A 261 8.03 -15.58 19.45
N ASN A 262 6.94 -16.05 18.84
CA ASN A 262 5.64 -15.36 18.81
C ASN A 262 5.63 -13.98 18.11
N GLY A 263 6.69 -13.60 17.40
CA GLY A 263 6.76 -12.36 16.64
C GLY A 263 5.66 -12.27 15.58
N SER A 264 5.20 -11.06 15.25
CA SER A 264 4.20 -10.81 14.21
C SER A 264 4.61 -9.60 13.38
N TYR A 265 4.70 -9.79 12.08
CA TYR A 265 5.19 -8.79 11.14
C TYR A 265 4.21 -8.60 9.98
N THR A 266 4.14 -7.39 9.45
CA THR A 266 3.43 -7.07 8.21
C THR A 266 4.38 -6.31 7.30
N LEU A 267 4.66 -6.86 6.12
CA LEU A 267 5.35 -6.16 5.05
C LEU A 267 4.31 -5.42 4.21
N ARG A 268 4.31 -4.10 4.27
CA ARG A 268 3.50 -3.23 3.42
C ARG A 268 4.29 -2.89 2.17
N ILE A 269 3.69 -3.10 1.02
CA ILE A 269 4.24 -2.79 -0.29
C ILE A 269 3.26 -1.85 -0.97
N THR A 270 3.63 -0.58 -1.13
CA THR A 270 2.82 0.41 -1.84
C THR A 270 3.38 0.59 -3.24
N LEU A 271 2.59 0.19 -4.23
CA LEU A 271 2.94 0.31 -5.64
C LEU A 271 2.58 1.71 -6.12
N LYS A 272 3.55 2.41 -6.68
CA LYS A 272 3.41 3.78 -7.17
C LYS A 272 3.88 3.87 -8.62
N TYR A 273 3.25 4.79 -9.37
CA TYR A 273 3.72 5.16 -10.71
C TYR A 273 4.67 6.35 -10.61
N ARG A 274 5.75 6.31 -11.35
CA ARG A 274 6.74 7.38 -11.42
C ARG A 274 6.41 8.29 -12.59
N TYR A 275 5.67 9.36 -12.30
CA TYR A 275 5.31 10.35 -13.29
C TYR A 275 6.53 11.13 -13.77
N LYS A 276 6.47 11.63 -15.01
CA LYS A 276 7.40 12.63 -15.51
C LYS A 276 6.87 14.01 -15.16
N LEU A 277 7.75 14.88 -14.65
CA LEU A 277 7.45 16.23 -14.21
C LEU A 277 8.21 17.23 -15.07
N LEU A 278 7.53 18.31 -15.44
CA LEU A 278 8.14 19.49 -16.07
C LEU A 278 8.63 20.40 -14.94
N TYR A 279 9.89 20.83 -15.04
CA TYR A 279 10.54 21.71 -14.07
C TYR A 279 10.58 23.16 -14.57
N GLN A 280 10.90 24.09 -13.66
CA GLN A 280 10.90 25.54 -13.95
C GLN A 280 11.86 25.96 -15.07
N ASP A 281 12.92 25.21 -15.29
CA ASP A 281 13.88 25.44 -16.37
C ASP A 281 13.44 24.86 -17.73
N GLY A 282 12.27 24.24 -17.80
CA GLY A 282 11.73 23.63 -19.02
C GLY A 282 12.25 22.20 -19.28
N THR A 283 12.99 21.61 -18.35
CA THR A 283 13.43 20.21 -18.46
C THR A 283 12.40 19.24 -17.87
N VAL A 284 12.47 17.97 -18.27
CA VAL A 284 11.57 16.91 -17.79
C VAL A 284 12.38 15.83 -17.09
N TRP A 285 11.97 15.52 -15.87
CA TRP A 285 12.58 14.48 -15.05
C TRP A 285 11.50 13.56 -14.45
N LYS A 286 11.87 12.32 -14.16
CA LYS A 286 10.98 11.42 -13.41
C LYS A 286 10.86 11.90 -11.95
N ASP A 287 9.68 11.74 -11.38
CA ASP A 287 9.45 12.03 -9.96
C ASP A 287 10.44 11.27 -9.07
N GLY A 288 11.09 12.01 -8.14
CA GLY A 288 12.09 11.46 -7.24
C GLY A 288 13.45 11.13 -7.90
N ASP A 289 13.71 11.56 -9.13
CA ASP A 289 15.01 11.39 -9.77
C ASP A 289 16.04 12.36 -9.14
N PRO A 290 17.14 11.85 -8.54
CA PRO A 290 18.17 12.72 -7.98
C PRO A 290 18.77 13.70 -8.98
N ALA A 291 18.77 13.36 -10.27
CA ALA A 291 19.29 14.22 -11.34
C ALA A 291 18.42 15.46 -11.57
N SER A 292 17.19 15.51 -11.06
CA SER A 292 16.34 16.70 -11.11
C SER A 292 16.82 17.83 -10.17
N SER A 293 17.79 17.56 -9.31
CA SER A 293 18.38 18.57 -8.40
C SER A 293 19.04 19.69 -9.22
N GLY A 294 18.68 20.94 -8.94
CA GLY A 294 19.21 22.11 -9.64
C GLY A 294 18.37 22.64 -10.79
N HIS A 295 17.28 21.93 -11.17
CA HIS A 295 16.37 22.33 -12.25
C HIS A 295 15.19 23.20 -11.78
N GLY A 296 15.21 23.65 -10.53
CA GLY A 296 14.12 24.37 -9.90
C GLY A 296 13.06 23.42 -9.32
N ASN A 297 11.84 23.95 -9.15
CA ASN A 297 10.71 23.15 -8.66
C ASN A 297 9.95 22.51 -9.83
N PRO A 298 9.32 21.33 -9.63
CA PRO A 298 8.37 20.81 -10.59
C PRO A 298 7.14 21.72 -10.66
N ILE A 299 6.68 22.04 -11.88
CA ILE A 299 5.57 22.95 -12.14
C ILE A 299 4.36 22.25 -12.76
N ALA A 300 4.58 21.13 -13.49
CA ALA A 300 3.52 20.38 -14.15
C ALA A 300 3.85 18.89 -14.24
N VAL A 301 2.80 18.09 -14.39
CA VAL A 301 2.92 16.67 -14.73
C VAL A 301 2.76 16.49 -16.24
N VAL A 302 3.67 15.75 -16.86
CA VAL A 302 3.69 15.52 -18.31
C VAL A 302 2.56 14.58 -18.72
N ILE A 303 1.73 15.05 -19.66
CA ILE A 303 0.66 14.28 -20.30
C ILE A 303 1.21 13.61 -21.57
N ASN A 304 1.72 14.43 -22.50
CA ASN A 304 2.33 13.97 -23.74
C ASN A 304 3.77 14.47 -23.79
N GLU A 305 4.68 13.59 -24.13
CA GLU A 305 6.10 13.94 -24.23
C GLU A 305 6.36 14.81 -25.47
N ASN A 306 7.37 15.63 -25.35
CA ASN A 306 7.89 16.39 -26.48
C ASN A 306 8.53 15.43 -27.51
N ASN A 307 8.18 15.59 -28.77
CA ASN A 307 8.70 14.76 -29.89
C ASN A 307 10.00 15.29 -30.50
N GLY A 308 10.67 16.21 -29.82
CA GLY A 308 11.87 16.88 -30.30
C GLY A 308 11.59 18.24 -30.98
N THR A 309 10.32 18.60 -31.16
CA THR A 309 9.93 19.94 -31.63
C THR A 309 9.58 20.80 -30.41
N PRO A 310 10.12 22.02 -30.29
CA PRO A 310 9.79 22.90 -29.17
C PRO A 310 8.27 23.07 -29.02
N GLN A 311 7.80 22.98 -27.77
CA GLN A 311 6.39 23.11 -27.39
C GLN A 311 5.45 22.06 -28.00
N SER A 312 5.96 20.89 -28.41
CA SER A 312 5.15 19.77 -28.88
C SER A 312 4.65 18.86 -27.75
N GLY A 313 5.29 18.91 -26.59
CA GLY A 313 4.82 18.24 -25.38
C GLY A 313 3.70 19.01 -24.68
N THR A 314 2.93 18.34 -23.84
CA THR A 314 1.83 18.92 -23.05
C THR A 314 1.94 18.46 -21.61
N ALA A 315 1.82 19.38 -20.68
CA ALA A 315 1.82 19.10 -19.26
C ALA A 315 0.68 19.85 -18.53
N MET A 316 0.19 19.26 -17.44
CA MET A 316 -0.87 19.79 -16.61
C MET A 316 -0.28 20.36 -15.31
N ALA A 317 -0.68 21.55 -14.91
CA ALA A 317 -0.25 22.18 -13.66
C ALA A 317 -0.49 21.24 -12.45
N LEU A 318 0.44 21.23 -11.50
CA LEU A 318 0.34 20.43 -10.28
C LEU A 318 -0.78 20.89 -9.33
N GLU A 319 -1.23 22.12 -9.49
CA GLU A 319 -2.26 22.74 -8.66
C GLU A 319 -3.34 23.43 -9.51
N ASP A 320 -4.52 23.62 -8.91
CA ASP A 320 -5.56 24.44 -9.50
C ASP A 320 -5.16 25.91 -9.51
N SER A 321 -5.55 26.63 -10.54
CA SER A 321 -5.37 28.07 -10.62
C SER A 321 -6.19 28.76 -9.50
N GLN A 322 -5.51 29.53 -8.63
CA GLN A 322 -6.12 30.12 -7.44
C GLN A 322 -6.85 29.06 -6.58
N TYR A 323 -6.06 28.18 -5.97
CA TYR A 323 -6.54 27.05 -5.18
C TYR A 323 -7.77 27.35 -4.33
N GLY A 324 -8.82 26.54 -4.45
CA GLY A 324 -10.09 26.69 -3.74
C GLY A 324 -11.07 27.68 -4.39
N THR A 325 -10.69 28.32 -5.50
CA THR A 325 -11.56 29.23 -6.23
C THR A 325 -12.29 28.48 -7.35
N THR A 326 -13.59 28.73 -7.47
CA THR A 326 -14.42 28.25 -8.59
C THR A 326 -14.99 29.47 -9.34
N TYR A 327 -15.22 29.28 -10.63
CA TYR A 327 -15.66 30.32 -11.55
C TYR A 327 -17.01 29.92 -12.12
N PRO A 328 -18.06 30.76 -12.00
CA PRO A 328 -19.34 30.54 -12.66
C PRO A 328 -19.23 30.67 -14.18
N GLU A 329 -20.21 30.18 -14.91
CA GLU A 329 -20.24 30.28 -16.37
C GLU A 329 -20.13 31.71 -16.88
N SER A 330 -20.67 32.68 -16.12
CA SER A 330 -20.54 34.14 -16.42
C SER A 330 -19.08 34.63 -16.47
N ASP A 331 -18.15 33.92 -15.85
CA ASP A 331 -16.72 34.23 -15.85
C ASP A 331 -15.99 33.64 -17.06
N MET A 332 -16.68 32.83 -17.84
CA MET A 332 -16.20 32.33 -19.14
C MET A 332 -16.47 33.38 -20.24
N PRO A 333 -15.73 33.37 -21.34
CA PRO A 333 -16.04 34.19 -22.53
C PRO A 333 -17.42 33.85 -23.08
N SER A 334 -17.95 34.71 -23.95
CA SER A 334 -19.14 34.33 -24.75
C SER A 334 -18.87 33.05 -25.52
N SER A 335 -19.74 32.06 -25.37
CA SER A 335 -19.59 30.75 -26.05
C SER A 335 -19.62 30.86 -27.58
N TYR A 336 -20.13 31.94 -28.11
CA TYR A 336 -20.14 32.23 -29.55
C TYR A 336 -18.79 32.76 -30.08
N SER A 337 -17.82 33.02 -29.22
CA SER A 337 -16.51 33.52 -29.62
C SER A 337 -15.59 32.45 -30.21
N ILE A 338 -15.98 31.19 -30.13
CA ILE A 338 -15.20 30.04 -30.65
C ILE A 338 -16.08 29.10 -31.47
N THR A 339 -15.43 28.29 -32.32
CA THR A 339 -16.11 27.25 -33.10
C THR A 339 -16.64 26.17 -32.13
N SER A 340 -17.95 25.94 -32.16
CA SER A 340 -18.62 24.93 -31.37
C SER A 340 -18.71 23.60 -32.10
N PHE A 341 -18.62 22.52 -31.37
CA PHE A 341 -18.87 21.17 -31.88
C PHE A 341 -20.37 20.86 -31.88
N ASN A 342 -20.79 19.95 -32.75
CA ASN A 342 -22.19 19.47 -32.80
C ASN A 342 -22.39 18.16 -32.04
N TYR A 343 -21.33 17.39 -31.87
CA TYR A 343 -21.37 16.10 -31.16
C TYR A 343 -20.32 16.06 -30.07
N MET A 344 -20.71 15.54 -28.91
CA MET A 344 -19.82 15.47 -27.74
C MET A 344 -18.57 14.63 -28.03
N GLU A 345 -18.69 13.54 -28.79
CA GLU A 345 -17.57 12.66 -29.13
C GLU A 345 -16.50 13.35 -29.96
N ASP A 346 -16.87 14.34 -30.76
CA ASP A 346 -15.94 15.10 -31.62
C ASP A 346 -15.10 16.10 -30.82
N THR A 347 -15.57 16.53 -29.65
CA THR A 347 -14.84 17.48 -28.78
C THR A 347 -13.51 16.90 -28.30
N ARG A 348 -13.36 15.58 -28.33
CA ARG A 348 -12.12 14.87 -28.02
C ARG A 348 -10.98 15.21 -28.99
N GLN A 349 -11.29 15.66 -30.20
CA GLN A 349 -10.30 16.09 -31.20
C GLN A 349 -9.81 17.51 -30.96
N ASP A 350 -10.49 18.27 -30.08
CA ASP A 350 -10.14 19.65 -29.79
C ASP A 350 -8.87 19.72 -28.91
N LYS A 351 -7.76 20.05 -29.53
CA LYS A 351 -6.44 20.24 -28.89
C LYS A 351 -5.96 21.70 -28.98
N ASN A 352 -6.90 22.63 -29.14
CA ASN A 352 -6.58 24.02 -29.45
C ASN A 352 -6.72 24.97 -28.21
N GLY A 353 -6.59 24.44 -27.00
CA GLY A 353 -6.76 25.23 -25.77
C GLY A 353 -5.82 26.43 -25.72
N TYR A 354 -4.55 26.25 -26.09
CA TYR A 354 -3.56 27.34 -26.14
C TYR A 354 -3.97 28.45 -27.08
N SER A 355 -4.28 28.11 -28.35
CA SER A 355 -4.67 29.10 -29.35
C SER A 355 -5.95 29.85 -28.97
N LYS A 356 -6.95 29.15 -28.44
CA LYS A 356 -8.18 29.77 -27.94
C LYS A 356 -7.91 30.73 -26.79
N THR A 357 -7.12 30.28 -25.81
CA THR A 357 -6.79 31.10 -24.64
C THR A 357 -6.08 32.39 -25.01
N TRP A 358 -5.10 32.37 -25.92
CA TRP A 358 -4.25 33.51 -26.17
C TRP A 358 -4.66 34.37 -27.38
N ASN A 359 -5.37 33.77 -28.35
CA ASN A 359 -5.69 34.45 -29.62
C ASN A 359 -7.19 34.76 -29.79
N GLN A 360 -8.08 34.04 -29.07
CA GLN A 360 -9.52 34.15 -29.30
C GLN A 360 -10.28 34.69 -28.06
N PHE A 361 -9.87 34.28 -26.84
CA PHE A 361 -10.57 34.72 -25.65
C PHE A 361 -10.19 36.12 -25.22
N PRO A 362 -11.19 36.94 -24.82
CA PRO A 362 -10.96 38.32 -24.36
C PRO A 362 -10.20 38.32 -23.02
N SER A 363 -9.54 39.45 -22.74
CA SER A 363 -8.75 39.65 -21.53
C SER A 363 -9.58 39.85 -20.24
N TYR A 364 -10.89 40.04 -20.38
CA TYR A 364 -11.77 40.33 -19.25
C TYR A 364 -12.45 39.10 -18.62
N SER A 365 -12.22 37.89 -19.14
CA SER A 365 -12.82 36.67 -18.61
C SER A 365 -12.06 36.17 -17.38
N PRO A 366 -12.64 36.17 -16.16
CA PRO A 366 -11.93 35.78 -14.94
C PRO A 366 -11.39 34.35 -14.97
N ALA A 367 -12.19 33.38 -15.44
CA ALA A 367 -11.77 31.96 -15.54
C ALA A 367 -10.56 31.77 -16.50
N VAL A 368 -10.59 32.45 -17.65
CA VAL A 368 -9.48 32.42 -18.62
C VAL A 368 -8.25 33.13 -18.06
N ASN A 369 -8.43 34.25 -17.38
CA ASN A 369 -7.33 34.94 -16.73
C ASN A 369 -6.70 34.12 -15.61
N ALA A 370 -7.50 33.37 -14.86
CA ALA A 370 -6.97 32.39 -13.89
C ALA A 370 -6.12 31.31 -14.57
N ALA A 371 -6.54 30.81 -15.75
CA ALA A 371 -5.73 29.87 -16.53
C ALA A 371 -4.44 30.49 -17.07
N ARG A 372 -4.46 31.77 -17.43
CA ARG A 372 -3.29 32.53 -17.91
C ARG A 372 -2.35 32.94 -16.78
N ALA A 373 -2.90 33.09 -15.58
CA ALA A 373 -2.16 33.58 -14.43
C ALA A 373 -1.14 32.53 -13.96
N GLU A 374 0.06 32.98 -13.82
CA GLU A 374 1.13 32.28 -13.17
C GLU A 374 1.09 32.64 -11.68
N ASP A 375 0.15 32.06 -10.93
CA ASP A 375 -0.04 32.39 -9.54
C ASP A 375 1.05 31.77 -8.66
N GLY A 376 1.93 32.64 -8.17
CA GLY A 376 2.89 32.34 -7.13
C GLY A 376 4.20 31.71 -7.60
N SER A 377 5.20 31.79 -6.74
CA SER A 377 6.59 31.41 -6.98
C SER A 377 6.84 29.94 -7.35
N HIS A 378 5.82 29.10 -7.24
CA HIS A 378 5.95 27.65 -7.43
C HIS A 378 5.60 27.16 -8.83
N ARG A 379 4.99 27.99 -9.69
CA ARG A 379 4.47 27.57 -11.00
C ARG A 379 5.13 28.26 -12.19
N GLN A 380 5.95 29.27 -11.96
CA GLN A 380 6.55 30.02 -13.05
C GLN A 380 7.74 29.31 -13.65
N PRO A 381 7.75 29.03 -14.96
CA PRO A 381 9.00 28.72 -15.65
C PRO A 381 10.02 29.84 -15.43
N PHE A 382 11.29 29.52 -15.39
CA PHE A 382 12.33 30.54 -15.39
C PHE A 382 12.29 31.32 -16.71
N ALA A 383 12.64 32.60 -16.66
CA ALA A 383 12.70 33.43 -17.85
C ALA A 383 13.64 32.87 -18.94
N SER A 384 14.60 32.05 -18.53
CA SER A 384 15.55 31.32 -19.42
C SER A 384 14.94 30.08 -20.09
N ALA A 385 13.79 29.59 -19.63
CA ALA A 385 13.14 28.40 -20.20
C ALA A 385 12.37 28.77 -21.46
N THR A 386 13.07 28.93 -22.57
CA THR A 386 12.52 29.38 -23.86
C THR A 386 11.75 28.29 -24.62
N ASN A 387 11.82 27.05 -24.18
CA ASN A 387 11.13 25.91 -24.78
C ASN A 387 9.71 25.70 -24.25
N VAL A 388 9.28 26.43 -23.21
CA VAL A 388 7.92 26.33 -22.66
C VAL A 388 7.02 27.45 -23.18
N SER A 389 5.71 27.15 -23.30
CA SER A 389 4.69 28.13 -23.67
C SER A 389 4.25 28.94 -22.44
N LYS A 390 3.28 29.80 -22.65
CA LYS A 390 2.48 30.36 -21.53
C LYS A 390 1.42 29.37 -21.08
N TRP A 391 0.97 29.49 -19.83
CA TRP A 391 -0.16 28.74 -19.28
C TRP A 391 -1.46 29.04 -20.02
N TYR A 392 -2.34 28.04 -20.16
CA TYR A 392 -3.59 28.20 -20.90
C TYR A 392 -4.71 27.31 -20.34
N LEU A 393 -5.95 27.66 -20.66
CA LEU A 393 -7.13 26.85 -20.37
C LEU A 393 -7.20 25.68 -21.36
N PRO A 394 -7.13 24.44 -20.90
CA PRO A 394 -7.10 23.27 -21.79
C PRO A 394 -8.44 23.06 -22.51
N ALA A 395 -8.38 22.58 -23.74
CA ALA A 395 -9.55 22.13 -24.48
C ALA A 395 -9.98 20.72 -24.04
N ALA A 396 -11.20 20.31 -24.40
CA ALA A 396 -11.77 19.02 -24.02
C ALA A 396 -10.89 17.83 -24.43
N GLY A 397 -10.31 17.85 -25.61
CA GLY A 397 -9.43 16.79 -26.07
C GLY A 397 -8.12 16.70 -25.29
N GLU A 398 -7.60 17.80 -24.77
CA GLU A 398 -6.39 17.79 -23.94
C GLU A 398 -6.71 17.18 -22.55
N TRP A 399 -7.90 17.44 -22.01
CA TRP A 399 -8.40 16.74 -20.84
C TRP A 399 -8.60 15.23 -21.07
N ALA A 400 -9.04 14.84 -22.29
CA ALA A 400 -9.12 13.44 -22.70
C ALA A 400 -7.75 12.75 -22.64
N ASP A 401 -6.70 13.42 -23.15
CA ASP A 401 -5.33 12.90 -23.05
C ASP A 401 -4.88 12.77 -21.58
N ALA A 402 -5.16 13.78 -20.75
CA ALA A 402 -4.84 13.71 -19.34
C ALA A 402 -5.53 12.52 -18.66
N CYS A 403 -6.82 12.29 -18.96
CA CYS A 403 -7.55 11.15 -18.42
C CYS A 403 -6.91 9.81 -18.83
N GLU A 404 -6.55 9.65 -20.09
CA GLU A 404 -5.99 8.40 -20.61
C GLU A 404 -4.55 8.17 -20.16
N LYS A 405 -3.74 9.22 -20.01
CA LYS A 405 -2.31 9.13 -19.71
C LYS A 405 -1.98 9.22 -18.21
N LEU A 406 -2.62 10.14 -17.50
CA LEU A 406 -2.33 10.39 -16.08
C LEU A 406 -3.24 9.59 -15.15
N PHE A 407 -4.53 9.42 -15.53
CA PHE A 407 -5.49 8.68 -14.72
C PHE A 407 -5.67 7.23 -15.17
N PHE A 408 -4.91 6.80 -16.18
CA PHE A 408 -4.98 5.45 -16.74
C PHE A 408 -6.41 5.08 -17.20
N GLY A 409 -7.20 6.10 -17.56
CA GLY A 409 -8.57 5.96 -18.00
C GLY A 409 -8.69 5.18 -19.31
N SER A 410 -9.83 4.52 -19.49
CA SER A 410 -10.19 3.88 -20.76
C SER A 410 -11.51 4.46 -21.24
N LYS A 411 -11.57 4.85 -22.51
CA LYS A 411 -12.80 5.39 -23.08
C LYS A 411 -13.91 4.36 -23.01
N ILE A 412 -15.06 4.76 -22.48
CA ILE A 412 -16.28 3.96 -22.51
C ILE A 412 -16.93 4.19 -23.87
N LEU A 413 -17.08 3.13 -24.66
CA LEU A 413 -17.67 3.18 -25.98
C LEU A 413 -19.19 3.09 -25.87
N GLY A 414 -19.90 3.99 -26.57
CA GLY A 414 -21.36 4.00 -26.74
C GLY A 414 -22.05 5.26 -26.21
N GLY A 415 -23.22 5.56 -26.77
CA GLY A 415 -24.12 6.63 -26.27
C GLY A 415 -23.81 8.06 -26.64
N GLY A 416 -22.84 8.33 -27.54
CA GLY A 416 -22.52 9.71 -27.98
C GLY A 416 -21.89 10.58 -26.88
N ARG A 417 -21.31 9.96 -25.84
CA ARG A 417 -20.71 10.62 -24.67
C ARG A 417 -19.19 10.53 -24.72
N ASN A 418 -18.53 11.45 -24.04
CA ASN A 418 -17.11 11.37 -23.73
C ASN A 418 -16.93 10.98 -22.25
N ASP A 419 -17.04 9.68 -22.00
CA ASP A 419 -16.87 9.10 -20.68
C ASP A 419 -15.65 8.17 -20.68
N TRP A 420 -14.92 8.17 -19.58
CA TRP A 420 -13.79 7.27 -19.32
C TRP A 420 -13.95 6.58 -17.97
N SER A 421 -13.59 5.30 -17.90
CA SER A 421 -13.25 4.73 -16.62
C SER A 421 -11.90 5.34 -16.19
N ALA A 422 -11.90 6.12 -15.13
CA ALA A 422 -10.65 6.61 -14.55
C ALA A 422 -10.17 5.58 -13.53
N ASP A 423 -9.10 4.87 -13.83
CA ASP A 423 -8.60 3.81 -12.95
C ASP A 423 -7.76 4.37 -11.80
N CYS A 424 -7.04 5.48 -12.02
CA CYS A 424 -6.29 6.16 -10.96
C CYS A 424 -7.17 7.24 -10.30
N TYR A 425 -7.26 7.20 -8.98
CA TYR A 425 -8.05 8.17 -8.23
C TYR A 425 -7.39 9.55 -8.23
N PRO A 426 -8.13 10.65 -8.46
CA PRO A 426 -7.58 12.01 -8.41
C PRO A 426 -6.91 12.37 -7.10
N ASP A 427 -7.37 11.81 -5.97
CA ASP A 427 -6.73 12.01 -4.67
C ASP A 427 -5.32 11.42 -4.60
N ALA A 428 -4.96 10.51 -5.51
CA ALA A 428 -3.58 10.05 -5.66
C ALA A 428 -2.65 11.22 -6.01
N PHE A 429 -3.13 12.25 -6.72
CA PHE A 429 -2.37 13.47 -7.00
C PHE A 429 -1.99 14.23 -5.74
N GLU A 430 -2.86 14.26 -4.72
CA GLU A 430 -2.50 14.82 -3.41
C GLU A 430 -1.30 14.09 -2.82
N THR A 431 -1.29 12.76 -2.91
CA THR A 431 -0.19 11.95 -2.38
C THR A 431 1.10 12.11 -3.18
N PHE A 432 1.00 12.23 -4.52
CA PHE A 432 2.18 12.37 -5.38
C PHE A 432 2.67 13.83 -5.46
N PHE A 433 1.76 14.80 -5.45
CA PHE A 433 2.06 16.20 -5.76
C PHE A 433 1.64 17.17 -4.65
N GLY A 434 1.10 16.68 -3.52
CA GLY A 434 0.77 17.45 -2.33
C GLY A 434 -0.50 18.31 -2.41
N ARG A 435 -1.26 18.25 -3.52
CA ARG A 435 -2.49 19.04 -3.69
C ARG A 435 -3.60 18.23 -4.35
N PRO A 436 -4.81 18.17 -3.75
CA PRO A 436 -5.94 17.46 -4.33
C PRO A 436 -6.42 18.11 -5.63
N MET A 437 -7.01 17.31 -6.50
CA MET A 437 -7.75 17.80 -7.65
C MET A 437 -9.20 18.13 -7.25
N SER A 438 -9.75 19.19 -7.85
CA SER A 438 -11.18 19.47 -7.79
C SER A 438 -11.99 18.42 -8.57
N GLN A 439 -13.29 18.33 -8.30
CA GLN A 439 -14.15 17.38 -9.00
C GLN A 439 -14.51 17.82 -10.41
N TRP A 440 -14.55 19.12 -10.69
CA TRP A 440 -14.99 19.69 -11.94
C TRP A 440 -14.10 20.83 -12.40
N TYR A 441 -13.81 20.85 -13.71
CA TYR A 441 -12.96 21.84 -14.37
C TYR A 441 -13.58 22.42 -15.62
N TRP A 442 -13.35 23.72 -15.87
CA TRP A 442 -13.65 24.34 -17.16
C TRP A 442 -12.73 23.80 -18.25
N THR A 443 -13.30 23.68 -19.47
CA THR A 443 -12.54 23.43 -20.68
C THR A 443 -12.67 24.62 -21.65
N ALA A 444 -11.72 24.75 -22.56
CA ALA A 444 -11.77 25.74 -23.66
C ALA A 444 -12.61 25.25 -24.85
N SER A 445 -13.64 24.43 -24.61
CA SER A 445 -14.45 23.82 -25.66
C SER A 445 -15.93 24.05 -25.42
N THR A 446 -16.70 24.12 -26.50
CA THR A 446 -18.15 24.26 -26.49
C THR A 446 -18.84 23.20 -27.35
N LEU A 447 -20.05 22.82 -26.96
CA LEU A 447 -20.94 21.95 -27.71
C LEU A 447 -22.28 22.67 -27.90
N ASN A 448 -22.71 22.86 -29.15
CA ASN A 448 -23.95 23.59 -29.46
C ASN A 448 -24.02 24.95 -28.74
N SER A 449 -22.91 25.67 -28.71
CA SER A 449 -22.73 26.94 -28.02
C SER A 449 -22.85 26.90 -26.47
N SER A 450 -22.79 25.75 -25.84
CA SER A 450 -22.70 25.60 -24.40
C SER A 450 -21.29 25.20 -23.98
N TRP A 451 -20.78 25.74 -22.89
CA TRP A 451 -19.48 25.38 -22.35
C TRP A 451 -19.46 23.94 -21.87
N ILE A 452 -18.29 23.30 -22.01
CA ILE A 452 -18.05 21.94 -21.55
C ILE A 452 -17.24 21.98 -20.25
N GLY A 453 -17.73 21.27 -19.23
CA GLY A 453 -16.99 20.92 -18.04
C GLY A 453 -16.41 19.50 -18.13
N PHE A 454 -15.23 19.32 -17.57
CA PHE A 454 -14.61 18.03 -17.34
C PHE A 454 -14.78 17.66 -15.85
N GLY A 455 -15.43 16.53 -15.58
CA GLY A 455 -15.71 16.08 -14.24
C GLY A 455 -15.11 14.70 -13.94
N ILE A 456 -14.77 14.50 -12.67
CA ILE A 456 -14.31 13.22 -12.15
C ILE A 456 -15.18 12.84 -10.95
N ASN A 457 -15.96 11.78 -11.08
CA ASN A 457 -16.82 11.28 -10.01
C ASN A 457 -16.30 9.96 -9.46
N GLY A 458 -16.19 9.89 -8.13
CA GLY A 458 -15.87 8.64 -7.43
C GLY A 458 -17.11 7.76 -7.26
N SER A 459 -16.92 6.46 -7.37
CA SER A 459 -17.91 5.44 -7.05
C SER A 459 -17.28 4.44 -6.06
N ASN A 460 -18.10 3.86 -5.19
CA ASN A 460 -17.66 2.77 -4.31
C ASN A 460 -17.71 1.39 -5.00
N SER A 461 -18.10 1.36 -6.29
CA SER A 461 -18.20 0.16 -7.11
C SER A 461 -17.19 0.20 -8.28
N SER A 462 -16.92 -0.93 -8.90
CA SER A 462 -16.03 -1.00 -10.08
C SER A 462 -16.79 -0.65 -11.37
N PRO A 463 -16.25 0.25 -12.25
CA PRO A 463 -15.02 1.00 -12.04
C PRO A 463 -15.17 2.04 -10.92
N ALA A 464 -14.11 2.22 -10.14
CA ALA A 464 -14.17 3.07 -8.96
C ALA A 464 -14.35 4.56 -9.27
N PHE A 465 -14.08 4.97 -10.51
CA PHE A 465 -14.16 6.37 -10.96
C PHE A 465 -14.62 6.48 -12.39
N TYR A 466 -15.34 7.57 -12.64
CA TYR A 466 -15.73 8.01 -13.98
C TYR A 466 -15.22 9.41 -14.21
N ALA A 467 -14.45 9.61 -15.26
CA ALA A 467 -14.23 10.92 -15.82
C ALA A 467 -15.21 11.13 -16.97
N HIS A 468 -15.80 12.29 -17.08
CA HIS A 468 -16.78 12.61 -18.09
C HIS A 468 -16.76 14.07 -18.50
N MET A 469 -17.24 14.33 -19.70
CA MET A 469 -17.49 15.68 -20.19
C MET A 469 -18.99 15.92 -20.29
N GLU A 470 -19.45 17.07 -19.82
CA GLU A 470 -20.85 17.45 -19.84
C GLU A 470 -20.99 18.92 -20.19
N THR A 471 -22.12 19.32 -20.75
CA THR A 471 -22.41 20.71 -21.05
C THR A 471 -23.15 21.40 -19.91
N THR A 472 -22.92 22.70 -19.76
CA THR A 472 -23.60 23.53 -18.75
C THR A 472 -25.11 23.61 -18.96
N SER A 473 -25.60 23.43 -20.19
CA SER A 473 -27.03 23.42 -20.54
C SER A 473 -27.63 22.01 -20.66
N GLY A 474 -26.86 20.97 -20.34
CA GLY A 474 -27.26 19.58 -20.63
C GLY A 474 -28.27 19.03 -19.62
N SER A 475 -29.20 18.23 -20.15
CA SER A 475 -30.10 17.33 -19.39
C SER A 475 -29.44 15.95 -19.15
N GLY A 476 -28.11 15.93 -19.03
CA GLY A 476 -27.35 14.69 -18.87
C GLY A 476 -27.55 13.98 -17.52
N SER A 477 -26.97 12.80 -17.38
CA SER A 477 -27.08 11.98 -16.15
C SER A 477 -26.29 12.58 -14.98
N PHE A 478 -25.47 13.61 -15.21
CA PHE A 478 -24.64 14.27 -14.21
C PHE A 478 -25.00 15.76 -14.15
N THR A 479 -25.18 16.25 -12.94
CA THR A 479 -25.40 17.70 -12.71
C THR A 479 -24.05 18.40 -12.62
N ILE A 480 -23.75 19.26 -13.58
CA ILE A 480 -22.59 20.15 -13.48
C ILE A 480 -22.85 21.18 -12.38
N PRO A 481 -21.90 21.44 -11.47
CA PRO A 481 -21.99 22.56 -10.53
C PRO A 481 -22.10 23.91 -11.27
N THR A 482 -22.69 24.88 -10.62
CA THR A 482 -22.84 26.25 -11.18
C THR A 482 -21.51 27.00 -11.35
N ALA A 483 -20.46 26.53 -10.71
CA ALA A 483 -19.11 27.08 -10.80
C ALA A 483 -18.08 25.96 -10.77
N LEU A 484 -17.07 26.03 -11.66
CA LEU A 484 -16.03 25.02 -11.82
C LEU A 484 -14.65 25.61 -11.53
N SER A 485 -13.72 24.73 -11.16
CA SER A 485 -12.30 25.07 -10.99
C SER A 485 -11.62 25.28 -12.35
N VAL A 486 -10.44 25.88 -12.30
CA VAL A 486 -9.54 26.02 -13.45
C VAL A 486 -8.23 25.33 -13.12
N ARG A 487 -7.76 24.47 -14.02
CA ARG A 487 -6.42 23.92 -13.99
C ARG A 487 -5.73 24.15 -15.32
N SER A 488 -4.60 24.81 -15.26
CA SER A 488 -3.88 25.25 -16.46
C SER A 488 -3.04 24.12 -17.06
N PHE A 489 -2.87 24.15 -18.38
CA PHE A 489 -1.91 23.33 -19.10
C PHE A 489 -0.82 24.21 -19.69
N ILE A 490 0.28 23.60 -20.10
CA ILE A 490 1.44 24.26 -20.70
C ILE A 490 2.05 23.34 -21.75
N HIS A 491 2.59 23.91 -22.82
CA HIS A 491 3.41 23.19 -23.80
C HIS A 491 4.90 23.34 -23.47
N PHE A 492 5.70 22.33 -23.82
CA PHE A 492 7.15 22.34 -23.57
C PHE A 492 7.93 21.59 -24.65
#